data_11f0838d0cdfe64148d6d4a4f3e02634
#
_entry.id   11f0838d0cdfe64148d6d4a4f3e02634
#
_cell.length_a   1.000
_cell.length_b   1.000
_cell.length_c   1.000
_cell.angle_alpha   90.00
_cell.angle_beta   90.00
_cell.angle_gamma   90.00
#
_symmetry.space_group_name_H-M   'P 1'
#
loop_
_entity.id
_entity.type
_entity.pdbx_description
1 polymer ?
#
loop_
_entity_poly.entity_id
_entity_poly.type
_entity_poly.pdbx_seq_one_letter_code
_entity_poly.pdbx_strand_id
1 'polypeptide(L)'
;MDQTYMKEKPILPLLLSMALPMVISMFVNSLYNIIDSIFVAKISEDAMTALSLVYPVQNLINSIAVGFGVGINAVIAMFLGAGKTKEADKTATQGLFLNVIHGILLTIVGLMIMPSFLAMFTNDQTVIGMGLQYSTIVLMFSTIIMASISFEKIFQAVGNMVITMLSLMTGCIVNIILDPLLIFGIGFFPKLGIQGAALATGIGQSSTLILYLIVYVLRPIHVKIRKDYLKLEAVCVKRLYAIGIPATLNMALPSFLVSALNAILASFSQTYVVVLGVYYKLQTFLYLTANGMIQGMRPIMSYNYGAKESARVRKIYLMTFEIVVGIMAVGTVICFVMPQTLMSMFTNNPETLTEGAIALHIICAGFIASSVSVVSAGAFEALGKGIQSFLISFLRYVVVIIPAAFVLSKTVGVHGVWHAFWIAEIITAVIAFILYYQLIGKSGKN
;
A
#
# COMPACT_ATOMS: atom_id res chain seq x y z
N MET A 1 1.40 -23.65 -15.62
CA MET A 1 2.22 -22.88 -16.60
C MET A 1 3.66 -22.88 -16.10
N ASP A 2 4.59 -23.28 -16.93
CA ASP A 2 6.01 -23.24 -16.60
C ASP A 2 6.40 -21.78 -16.30
N GLN A 3 7.10 -21.54 -15.17
CA GLN A 3 7.44 -20.17 -14.75
C GLN A 3 8.71 -19.61 -15.41
N THR A 4 9.33 -20.41 -16.29
CA THR A 4 10.48 -19.99 -17.10
C THR A 4 10.17 -18.76 -17.95
N TYR A 5 8.89 -18.51 -18.26
CA TYR A 5 8.47 -17.31 -18.98
C TYR A 5 8.90 -15.99 -18.30
N MET A 6 9.05 -15.96 -16.96
CA MET A 6 9.56 -14.79 -16.24
C MET A 6 11.03 -14.50 -16.56
N LYS A 7 11.77 -15.53 -16.99
CA LYS A 7 13.16 -15.45 -17.39
C LYS A 7 13.32 -15.24 -18.90
N GLU A 8 12.40 -15.77 -19.74
CA GLU A 8 12.56 -15.85 -21.19
C GLU A 8 11.85 -14.75 -21.97
N LYS A 9 10.65 -14.34 -21.55
CA LYS A 9 9.86 -13.32 -22.26
C LYS A 9 10.56 -11.97 -22.32
N PRO A 10 10.34 -11.17 -23.38
CA PRO A 10 10.78 -9.78 -23.43
C PRO A 10 10.27 -9.00 -22.19
N ILE A 11 11.15 -8.16 -21.62
CA ILE A 11 10.88 -7.57 -20.29
C ILE A 11 9.71 -6.60 -20.34
N LEU A 12 9.60 -5.73 -21.34
CA LEU A 12 8.54 -4.72 -21.38
C LEU A 12 7.13 -5.34 -21.46
N PRO A 13 6.82 -6.26 -22.40
CA PRO A 13 5.52 -6.92 -22.41
C PRO A 13 5.24 -7.73 -21.12
N LEU A 14 6.26 -8.37 -20.57
CA LEU A 14 6.14 -9.09 -19.32
C LEU A 14 5.81 -8.16 -18.15
N LEU A 15 6.53 -7.06 -18.00
CA LEU A 15 6.31 -6.06 -16.95
C LEU A 15 4.91 -5.46 -17.07
N LEU A 16 4.49 -5.04 -18.26
CA LEU A 16 3.15 -4.48 -18.48
C LEU A 16 2.05 -5.50 -18.21
N SER A 17 2.22 -6.76 -18.63
CA SER A 17 1.23 -7.82 -18.36
C SER A 17 1.04 -8.11 -16.88
N MET A 18 2.05 -7.81 -16.05
CA MET A 18 1.97 -7.96 -14.60
C MET A 18 1.52 -6.68 -13.89
N ALA A 19 1.98 -5.52 -14.37
CA ALA A 19 1.71 -4.25 -13.72
C ALA A 19 0.30 -3.72 -14.00
N LEU A 20 -0.20 -3.81 -15.25
CA LEU A 20 -1.52 -3.29 -15.61
C LEU A 20 -2.67 -3.87 -14.78
N PRO A 21 -2.76 -5.20 -14.56
CA PRO A 21 -3.77 -5.74 -13.64
C PRO A 21 -3.68 -5.15 -12.23
N MET A 22 -2.47 -4.90 -11.72
CA MET A 22 -2.28 -4.31 -10.40
C MET A 22 -2.70 -2.85 -10.35
N VAL A 23 -2.37 -2.07 -11.37
CA VAL A 23 -2.82 -0.67 -11.50
C VAL A 23 -4.35 -0.62 -11.50
N ILE A 24 -5.02 -1.45 -12.31
CA ILE A 24 -6.48 -1.53 -12.37
C ILE A 24 -7.05 -1.89 -11.00
N SER A 25 -6.50 -2.90 -10.33
CA SER A 25 -6.94 -3.32 -8.99
C SER A 25 -6.84 -2.20 -7.97
N MET A 26 -5.75 -1.43 -8.00
CA MET A 26 -5.57 -0.30 -7.08
C MET A 26 -6.55 0.83 -7.35
N PHE A 27 -6.87 1.12 -8.61
CA PHE A 27 -7.92 2.08 -8.96
C PHE A 27 -9.29 1.63 -8.46
N VAL A 28 -9.68 0.39 -8.70
CA VAL A 28 -10.96 -0.17 -8.23
C VAL A 28 -11.03 -0.15 -6.70
N ASN A 29 -9.94 -0.50 -6.02
CA ASN A 29 -9.85 -0.43 -4.56
C ASN A 29 -9.99 1.00 -4.04
N SER A 30 -9.38 1.99 -4.71
CA SER A 30 -9.54 3.39 -4.33
C SER A 30 -10.97 3.89 -4.52
N LEU A 31 -11.62 3.51 -5.63
CA LEU A 31 -13.03 3.85 -5.90
C LEU A 31 -13.96 3.24 -4.85
N TYR A 32 -13.76 1.97 -4.52
CA TYR A 32 -14.60 1.32 -3.51
C TYR A 32 -14.49 2.02 -2.14
N ASN A 33 -13.28 2.41 -1.70
CA ASN A 33 -13.10 3.14 -0.45
C ASN A 33 -13.84 4.49 -0.43
N ILE A 34 -13.88 5.18 -1.58
CA ILE A 34 -14.65 6.43 -1.71
C ILE A 34 -16.16 6.17 -1.60
N ILE A 35 -16.64 5.14 -2.31
CA ILE A 35 -18.07 4.78 -2.32
C ILE A 35 -18.54 4.35 -0.92
N ASP A 36 -17.79 3.51 -0.23
CA ASP A 36 -18.04 3.09 1.15
C ASP A 36 -18.16 4.32 2.08
N SER A 37 -17.20 5.24 2.00
CA SER A 37 -17.22 6.48 2.79
C SER A 37 -18.45 7.36 2.47
N ILE A 38 -18.90 7.40 1.22
CA ILE A 38 -20.13 8.13 0.83
C ILE A 38 -21.37 7.50 1.47
N PHE A 39 -21.47 6.17 1.51
CA PHE A 39 -22.60 5.49 2.14
C PHE A 39 -22.59 5.68 3.66
N VAL A 40 -21.43 5.59 4.32
CA VAL A 40 -21.33 5.86 5.75
C VAL A 40 -21.68 7.32 6.09
N ALA A 41 -21.24 8.29 5.29
CA ALA A 41 -21.59 9.70 5.48
C ALA A 41 -23.11 9.97 5.40
N LYS A 42 -23.86 9.13 4.67
CA LYS A 42 -25.33 9.21 4.61
C LYS A 42 -26.05 8.64 5.84
N ILE A 43 -25.35 7.95 6.74
CA ILE A 43 -25.94 7.45 8.00
C ILE A 43 -26.09 8.63 8.97
N SER A 44 -24.98 9.27 9.35
CA SER A 44 -24.89 10.45 10.20
C SER A 44 -23.47 11.02 10.21
N GLU A 45 -23.32 12.26 10.70
CA GLU A 45 -21.99 12.85 10.95
C GLU A 45 -21.22 12.07 12.02
N ASP A 46 -21.90 11.56 13.04
CA ASP A 46 -21.31 10.74 14.11
C ASP A 46 -20.75 9.43 13.56
N ALA A 47 -21.45 8.79 12.61
CA ALA A 47 -20.98 7.58 11.95
C ALA A 47 -19.72 7.85 11.13
N MET A 48 -19.66 8.97 10.42
CA MET A 48 -18.46 9.36 9.67
C MET A 48 -17.29 9.71 10.59
N THR A 49 -17.56 10.36 11.72
CA THR A 49 -16.56 10.63 12.75
C THR A 49 -16.02 9.32 13.34
N ALA A 50 -16.91 8.39 13.70
CA ALA A 50 -16.55 7.08 14.23
C ALA A 50 -15.67 6.30 13.23
N LEU A 51 -16.04 6.26 11.94
CA LEU A 51 -15.25 5.63 10.88
C LEU A 51 -13.85 6.23 10.80
N SER A 52 -13.77 7.57 10.84
CA SER A 52 -12.50 8.30 10.78
C SER A 52 -11.57 7.97 11.95
N LEU A 53 -12.13 7.81 13.17
CA LEU A 53 -11.37 7.41 14.35
C LEU A 53 -10.90 5.95 14.30
N VAL A 54 -11.65 5.05 13.67
CA VAL A 54 -11.27 3.63 13.53
C VAL A 54 -10.28 3.42 12.38
N TYR A 55 -10.25 4.30 11.38
CA TYR A 55 -9.42 4.18 10.18
C TYR A 55 -7.92 3.91 10.46
N PRO A 56 -7.25 4.56 11.45
CA PRO A 56 -5.84 4.26 11.76
C PRO A 56 -5.61 2.80 12.14
N VAL A 57 -6.55 2.18 12.85
CA VAL A 57 -6.46 0.77 13.25
C VAL A 57 -6.63 -0.16 12.04
N GLN A 58 -7.59 0.13 11.16
CA GLN A 58 -7.73 -0.60 9.90
C GLN A 58 -6.48 -0.49 9.03
N ASN A 59 -5.91 0.72 8.93
CA ASN A 59 -4.67 0.94 8.18
C ASN A 59 -3.50 0.17 8.77
N LEU A 60 -3.40 0.05 10.09
CA LEU A 60 -2.39 -0.76 10.75
C LEU A 60 -2.53 -2.25 10.39
N ILE A 61 -3.76 -2.80 10.43
CA ILE A 61 -4.04 -4.18 10.02
C ILE A 61 -3.58 -4.41 8.57
N ASN A 62 -3.98 -3.53 7.66
CA ASN A 62 -3.60 -3.60 6.26
C ASN A 62 -2.07 -3.47 6.07
N SER A 63 -1.43 -2.57 6.79
CA SER A 63 0.03 -2.37 6.71
C SER A 63 0.80 -3.62 7.15
N ILE A 64 0.37 -4.29 8.22
CA ILE A 64 0.98 -5.54 8.68
C ILE A 64 0.72 -6.66 7.65
N ALA A 65 -0.51 -6.80 7.17
CA ALA A 65 -0.88 -7.83 6.21
C ALA A 65 -0.10 -7.69 4.89
N VAL A 66 -0.10 -6.50 4.30
CA VAL A 66 0.58 -6.23 3.03
C VAL A 66 2.09 -6.24 3.19
N GLY A 67 2.62 -5.62 4.25
CA GLY A 67 4.06 -5.59 4.51
C GLY A 67 4.65 -6.98 4.69
N PHE A 68 4.03 -7.82 5.53
CA PHE A 68 4.45 -9.20 5.68
C PHE A 68 4.24 -10.00 4.38
N GLY A 69 3.15 -9.72 3.66
CA GLY A 69 2.87 -10.29 2.35
C GLY A 69 3.91 -9.97 1.28
N VAL A 70 4.54 -8.79 1.32
CA VAL A 70 5.68 -8.46 0.44
C VAL A 70 6.84 -9.43 0.67
N GLY A 71 7.09 -9.79 1.93
CA GLY A 71 8.07 -10.82 2.28
C GLY A 71 7.71 -12.18 1.69
N ILE A 72 6.45 -12.61 1.79
CA ILE A 72 5.95 -13.87 1.19
C ILE A 72 6.19 -13.86 -0.32
N ASN A 73 5.78 -12.80 -1.01
CA ASN A 73 5.95 -12.65 -2.46
C ASN A 73 7.42 -12.76 -2.88
N ALA A 74 8.28 -11.95 -2.29
CA ALA A 74 9.69 -11.86 -2.69
C ALA A 74 10.43 -13.19 -2.46
N VAL A 75 10.25 -13.82 -1.28
CA VAL A 75 10.96 -15.06 -0.94
C VAL A 75 10.49 -16.23 -1.78
N ILE A 76 9.18 -16.37 -2.03
CA ILE A 76 8.64 -17.41 -2.93
C ILE A 76 9.20 -17.24 -4.33
N ALA A 77 9.11 -16.04 -4.91
CA ALA A 77 9.58 -15.78 -6.26
C ALA A 77 11.09 -16.02 -6.41
N MET A 78 11.89 -15.65 -5.41
CA MET A 78 13.33 -15.96 -5.40
C MET A 78 13.60 -17.47 -5.38
N PHE A 79 12.89 -18.24 -4.56
CA PHE A 79 13.08 -19.69 -4.53
C PHE A 79 12.64 -20.36 -5.83
N LEU A 80 11.55 -19.91 -6.44
CA LEU A 80 11.10 -20.40 -7.73
C LEU A 80 12.13 -20.12 -8.83
N GLY A 81 12.69 -18.91 -8.87
CA GLY A 81 13.76 -18.55 -9.79
C GLY A 81 15.04 -19.39 -9.59
N ALA A 82 15.34 -19.76 -8.35
CA ALA A 82 16.46 -20.65 -8.01
C ALA A 82 16.17 -22.13 -8.29
N GLY A 83 14.99 -22.51 -8.79
CA GLY A 83 14.58 -23.89 -8.99
C GLY A 83 14.27 -24.66 -7.70
N LYS A 84 14.13 -23.96 -6.56
CA LYS A 84 13.92 -24.55 -5.22
C LYS A 84 12.43 -24.58 -4.87
N THR A 85 11.63 -25.36 -5.59
CA THR A 85 10.17 -25.41 -5.42
C THR A 85 9.76 -25.85 -4.02
N LYS A 86 10.48 -26.81 -3.40
CA LYS A 86 10.20 -27.26 -2.03
C LYS A 86 10.33 -26.10 -1.01
N GLU A 87 11.33 -25.25 -1.17
CA GLU A 87 11.52 -24.08 -0.29
C GLU A 87 10.47 -22.98 -0.56
N ALA A 88 9.99 -22.87 -1.80
CA ALA A 88 8.86 -22.00 -2.14
C ALA A 88 7.57 -22.49 -1.48
N ASP A 89 7.27 -23.80 -1.50
CA ASP A 89 6.12 -24.42 -0.83
C ASP A 89 6.15 -24.19 0.68
N LYS A 90 7.33 -24.41 1.30
CA LYS A 90 7.54 -24.12 2.74
C LYS A 90 7.27 -22.66 3.06
N THR A 91 7.82 -21.75 2.25
CA THR A 91 7.66 -20.31 2.45
C THR A 91 6.20 -19.90 2.34
N ALA A 92 5.46 -20.41 1.36
CA ALA A 92 4.04 -20.13 1.20
C ALA A 92 3.22 -20.65 2.40
N THR A 93 3.51 -21.89 2.84
CA THR A 93 2.79 -22.51 3.96
C THR A 93 3.07 -21.78 5.27
N GLN A 94 4.34 -21.53 5.60
CA GLN A 94 4.73 -20.85 6.83
C GLN A 94 4.34 -19.38 6.82
N GLY A 95 4.45 -18.71 5.66
CA GLY A 95 4.02 -17.33 5.49
C GLY A 95 2.52 -17.15 5.70
N LEU A 96 1.69 -18.01 5.10
CA LEU A 96 0.24 -18.02 5.33
C LEU A 96 -0.08 -18.27 6.82
N PHE A 97 0.56 -19.28 7.42
CA PHE A 97 0.33 -19.64 8.83
C PHE A 97 0.69 -18.48 9.78
N LEU A 98 1.84 -17.86 9.59
CA LEU A 98 2.26 -16.70 10.40
C LEU A 98 1.32 -15.51 10.21
N ASN A 99 0.90 -15.24 8.98
CA ASN A 99 -0.01 -14.13 8.71
C ASN A 99 -1.39 -14.36 9.34
N VAL A 100 -1.89 -15.59 9.34
CA VAL A 100 -3.11 -15.97 10.08
C VAL A 100 -2.94 -15.75 11.58
N ILE A 101 -1.79 -16.11 12.16
CA ILE A 101 -1.48 -15.82 13.57
C ILE A 101 -1.48 -14.32 13.84
N HIS A 102 -0.88 -13.50 12.96
CA HIS A 102 -0.94 -12.04 13.09
C HIS A 102 -2.39 -11.55 13.10
N GLY A 103 -3.25 -12.11 12.24
CA GLY A 103 -4.68 -11.77 12.21
C GLY A 103 -5.38 -12.07 13.52
N ILE A 104 -5.16 -13.26 14.10
CA ILE A 104 -5.71 -13.65 15.39
C ILE A 104 -5.21 -12.72 16.51
N LEU A 105 -3.92 -12.44 16.55
CA LEU A 105 -3.32 -11.54 17.55
C LEU A 105 -3.90 -10.13 17.43
N LEU A 106 -4.03 -9.60 16.20
CA LEU A 106 -4.61 -8.28 15.96
C LEU A 106 -6.09 -8.21 16.33
N THR A 107 -6.84 -9.30 16.12
CA THR A 107 -8.23 -9.40 16.60
C THR A 107 -8.27 -9.28 18.12
N ILE A 108 -7.50 -10.11 18.83
CA ILE A 108 -7.53 -10.16 20.31
C ILE A 108 -7.06 -8.80 20.88
N VAL A 109 -5.88 -8.34 20.48
CA VAL A 109 -5.29 -7.10 20.98
C VAL A 109 -6.14 -5.89 20.58
N GLY A 110 -6.65 -5.87 19.35
CA GLY A 110 -7.50 -4.79 18.86
C GLY A 110 -8.80 -4.68 19.65
N LEU A 111 -9.50 -5.78 19.90
CA LEU A 111 -10.73 -5.78 20.70
C LEU A 111 -10.49 -5.30 22.13
N MET A 112 -9.34 -5.62 22.73
CA MET A 112 -8.98 -5.17 24.07
C MET A 112 -8.65 -3.66 24.12
N ILE A 113 -8.00 -3.13 23.10
CA ILE A 113 -7.48 -1.75 23.09
C ILE A 113 -8.53 -0.75 22.59
N MET A 114 -9.42 -1.15 21.67
CA MET A 114 -10.35 -0.23 21.00
C MET A 114 -11.16 0.67 21.92
N PRO A 115 -11.73 0.20 23.05
CA PRO A 115 -12.51 1.07 23.94
C PRO A 115 -11.67 2.24 24.49
N SER A 116 -10.48 1.93 24.99
CA SER A 116 -9.55 2.96 25.52
C SER A 116 -9.02 3.85 24.41
N PHE A 117 -8.75 3.29 23.23
CA PHE A 117 -8.27 4.05 22.07
C PHE A 117 -9.29 5.10 21.62
N LEU A 118 -10.57 4.75 21.47
CA LEU A 118 -11.60 5.70 21.07
C LEU A 118 -11.84 6.79 22.14
N ALA A 119 -11.83 6.39 23.43
CA ALA A 119 -11.97 7.33 24.54
C ALA A 119 -10.83 8.35 24.64
N MET A 120 -9.67 8.12 24.03
CA MET A 120 -8.58 9.11 23.95
C MET A 120 -8.88 10.28 23.00
N PHE A 121 -9.78 10.09 22.03
CA PHE A 121 -10.05 11.08 20.98
C PHE A 121 -11.39 11.80 21.15
N THR A 122 -12.34 11.19 21.84
CA THR A 122 -13.68 11.78 22.05
C THR A 122 -14.30 11.32 23.35
N ASN A 123 -15.15 12.18 23.93
CA ASN A 123 -16.00 11.84 25.08
C ASN A 123 -17.45 11.56 24.66
N ASP A 124 -17.78 11.71 23.38
CA ASP A 124 -19.12 11.45 22.86
C ASP A 124 -19.41 9.95 22.84
N GLN A 125 -20.34 9.52 23.69
CA GLN A 125 -20.70 8.10 23.85
C GLN A 125 -21.36 7.52 22.59
N THR A 126 -22.02 8.36 21.77
CA THR A 126 -22.62 7.93 20.50
C THR A 126 -21.53 7.56 19.50
N VAL A 127 -20.54 8.43 19.34
CA VAL A 127 -19.37 8.21 18.46
C VAL A 127 -18.55 7.00 18.93
N ILE A 128 -18.29 6.90 20.24
CA ILE A 128 -17.58 5.74 20.83
C ILE A 128 -18.38 4.46 20.56
N GLY A 129 -19.68 4.46 20.81
CA GLY A 129 -20.55 3.30 20.58
C GLY A 129 -20.55 2.84 19.14
N MET A 130 -20.69 3.77 18.18
CA MET A 130 -20.61 3.48 16.73
C MET A 130 -19.21 2.97 16.34
N GLY A 131 -18.16 3.59 16.85
CA GLY A 131 -16.78 3.17 16.61
C GLY A 131 -16.50 1.76 17.10
N LEU A 132 -17.00 1.39 18.26
CA LEU A 132 -16.88 0.02 18.81
C LEU A 132 -17.68 -0.99 17.99
N GLN A 133 -18.91 -0.65 17.60
CA GLN A 133 -19.73 -1.52 16.74
C GLN A 133 -19.04 -1.82 15.42
N TYR A 134 -18.49 -0.79 14.77
CA TYR A 134 -17.78 -0.94 13.49
C TYR A 134 -16.47 -1.71 13.66
N SER A 135 -15.61 -1.27 14.57
CA SER A 135 -14.29 -1.84 14.76
C SER A 135 -14.31 -3.28 15.22
N THR A 136 -15.27 -3.67 16.08
CA THR A 136 -15.43 -5.06 16.53
C THR A 136 -15.62 -6.00 15.35
N ILE A 137 -16.50 -5.65 14.43
CA ILE A 137 -16.77 -6.46 13.24
C ILE A 137 -15.52 -6.51 12.35
N VAL A 138 -14.91 -5.37 12.03
CA VAL A 138 -13.71 -5.32 11.18
C VAL A 138 -12.55 -6.12 11.78
N LEU A 139 -12.34 -6.03 13.10
CA LEU A 139 -11.31 -6.79 13.80
C LEU A 139 -11.56 -8.30 13.74
N MET A 140 -12.81 -8.76 13.83
CA MET A 140 -13.14 -10.18 13.67
C MET A 140 -12.78 -10.71 12.28
N PHE A 141 -12.83 -9.86 11.24
CA PHE A 141 -12.42 -10.23 9.90
C PHE A 141 -10.90 -10.11 9.65
N SER A 142 -10.09 -9.63 10.62
CA SER A 142 -8.64 -9.45 10.43
C SER A 142 -7.94 -10.73 9.99
N THR A 143 -8.31 -11.88 10.55
CA THR A 143 -7.74 -13.18 10.16
C THR A 143 -8.04 -13.53 8.69
N ILE A 144 -9.25 -13.22 8.22
CA ILE A 144 -9.67 -13.43 6.83
C ILE A 144 -8.89 -12.48 5.91
N ILE A 145 -8.73 -11.22 6.30
CA ILE A 145 -7.94 -10.22 5.56
C ILE A 145 -6.48 -10.70 5.43
N MET A 146 -5.88 -11.17 6.52
CA MET A 146 -4.51 -11.68 6.53
C MET A 146 -4.33 -12.90 5.62
N ALA A 147 -5.28 -13.84 5.65
CA ALA A 147 -5.27 -15.00 4.77
C ALA A 147 -5.46 -14.58 3.30
N SER A 148 -6.40 -13.69 3.02
CA SER A 148 -6.67 -13.17 1.67
C SER A 148 -5.43 -12.52 1.05
N ILE A 149 -4.76 -11.64 1.80
CA ILE A 149 -3.53 -10.98 1.34
C ILE A 149 -2.39 -11.99 1.17
N SER A 150 -2.31 -13.03 2.02
CA SER A 150 -1.30 -14.09 1.83
C SER A 150 -1.51 -14.82 0.50
N PHE A 151 -2.74 -15.21 0.16
CA PHE A 151 -3.05 -15.81 -1.14
C PHE A 151 -2.77 -14.83 -2.29
N GLU A 152 -3.16 -13.57 -2.15
CA GLU A 152 -2.80 -12.51 -3.11
C GLU A 152 -1.30 -12.53 -3.42
N LYS A 153 -0.46 -12.52 -2.38
CA LYS A 153 1.00 -12.49 -2.55
C LYS A 153 1.59 -13.78 -3.08
N ILE A 154 0.99 -14.92 -2.76
CA ILE A 154 1.36 -16.22 -3.36
C ILE A 154 1.03 -16.23 -4.86
N PHE A 155 -0.18 -15.79 -5.27
CA PHE A 155 -0.55 -15.69 -6.68
C PHE A 155 0.31 -14.67 -7.46
N GLN A 156 0.64 -13.54 -6.83
CA GLN A 156 1.58 -12.57 -7.40
C GLN A 156 2.98 -13.16 -7.58
N ALA A 157 3.48 -13.92 -6.60
CA ALA A 157 4.81 -14.54 -6.65
C ALA A 157 4.98 -15.54 -7.82
N VAL A 158 3.89 -16.22 -8.18
CA VAL A 158 3.86 -17.12 -9.36
C VAL A 158 3.49 -16.39 -10.66
N GLY A 159 3.35 -15.05 -10.61
CA GLY A 159 3.07 -14.20 -11.78
C GLY A 159 1.61 -14.20 -12.24
N ASN A 160 0.69 -14.66 -11.41
CA ASN A 160 -0.73 -14.73 -11.77
C ASN A 160 -1.49 -13.46 -11.36
N MET A 161 -1.11 -12.32 -11.96
CA MET A 161 -1.66 -11.00 -11.64
C MET A 161 -3.12 -10.83 -12.05
N VAL A 162 -3.56 -11.52 -13.11
CA VAL A 162 -4.96 -11.45 -13.57
C VAL A 162 -5.89 -12.06 -12.52
N ILE A 163 -5.53 -13.20 -11.94
CA ILE A 163 -6.32 -13.80 -10.85
C ILE A 163 -6.32 -12.89 -9.63
N THR A 164 -5.19 -12.27 -9.31
CA THR A 164 -5.11 -11.27 -8.23
C THR A 164 -6.08 -10.12 -8.48
N MET A 165 -6.07 -9.55 -9.68
CA MET A 165 -6.99 -8.48 -10.08
C MET A 165 -8.46 -8.91 -9.93
N LEU A 166 -8.82 -10.05 -10.52
CA LEU A 166 -10.21 -10.54 -10.50
C LEU A 166 -10.70 -10.81 -9.07
N SER A 167 -9.84 -11.39 -8.21
CA SER A 167 -10.20 -11.65 -6.81
C SER A 167 -10.42 -10.37 -6.03
N LEU A 168 -9.53 -9.38 -6.16
CA LEU A 168 -9.69 -8.07 -5.52
C LEU A 168 -10.93 -7.34 -6.03
N MET A 169 -11.17 -7.32 -7.35
CA MET A 169 -12.37 -6.71 -7.94
C MET A 169 -13.64 -7.37 -7.44
N THR A 170 -13.67 -8.71 -7.30
CA THR A 170 -14.83 -9.42 -6.75
C THR A 170 -15.14 -8.93 -5.34
N GLY A 171 -14.15 -8.81 -4.47
CA GLY A 171 -14.34 -8.27 -3.12
C GLY A 171 -14.88 -6.84 -3.11
N CYS A 172 -14.32 -5.96 -3.96
CA CYS A 172 -14.78 -4.58 -4.10
C CYS A 172 -16.23 -4.50 -4.61
N ILE A 173 -16.58 -5.29 -5.64
CA ILE A 173 -17.94 -5.31 -6.20
C ILE A 173 -18.94 -5.83 -5.17
N VAL A 174 -18.63 -6.91 -4.47
CA VAL A 174 -19.49 -7.48 -3.41
C VAL A 174 -19.71 -6.45 -2.31
N ASN A 175 -18.66 -5.75 -1.88
CA ASN A 175 -18.78 -4.70 -0.87
C ASN A 175 -19.69 -3.55 -1.36
N ILE A 176 -19.44 -2.98 -2.54
CA ILE A 176 -20.24 -1.88 -3.12
C ILE A 176 -21.73 -2.23 -3.22
N ILE A 177 -22.04 -3.49 -3.53
CA ILE A 177 -23.44 -3.97 -3.61
C ILE A 177 -24.02 -4.13 -2.21
N LEU A 178 -23.28 -4.71 -1.28
CA LEU A 178 -23.77 -4.99 0.07
C LEU A 178 -23.88 -3.75 0.96
N ASP A 179 -23.05 -2.74 0.76
CA ASP A 179 -23.07 -1.50 1.55
C ASP A 179 -24.49 -0.90 1.63
N PRO A 180 -25.14 -0.49 0.52
CA PRO A 180 -26.48 0.10 0.61
C PRO A 180 -27.52 -0.89 1.12
N LEU A 181 -27.39 -2.18 0.83
CA LEU A 181 -28.33 -3.22 1.27
C LEU A 181 -28.31 -3.39 2.78
N LEU A 182 -27.12 -3.46 3.38
CA LEU A 182 -26.95 -3.70 4.82
C LEU A 182 -27.01 -2.41 5.64
N ILE A 183 -26.54 -1.28 5.10
CA ILE A 183 -26.57 0.01 5.80
C ILE A 183 -28.01 0.50 5.93
N PHE A 184 -28.76 0.52 4.84
CA PHE A 184 -30.10 1.14 4.79
C PHE A 184 -31.23 0.13 4.94
N GLY A 185 -30.96 -1.18 4.86
CA GLY A 185 -31.99 -2.22 4.97
C GLY A 185 -32.88 -2.30 3.73
N ILE A 186 -32.27 -2.38 2.53
CA ILE A 186 -33.03 -2.43 1.28
C ILE A 186 -33.48 -3.87 1.00
N GLY A 187 -34.76 -4.01 0.64
CA GLY A 187 -35.39 -5.30 0.35
C GLY A 187 -35.64 -6.12 1.61
N PHE A 188 -35.11 -7.34 1.67
CA PHE A 188 -35.23 -8.24 2.82
C PHE A 188 -34.10 -8.13 3.84
N PHE A 189 -33.12 -7.24 3.58
CA PHE A 189 -31.98 -7.05 4.48
C PHE A 189 -32.35 -6.18 5.68
N PRO A 190 -31.85 -6.49 6.89
CA PRO A 190 -32.05 -5.65 8.07
C PRO A 190 -31.27 -4.34 7.93
N LYS A 191 -31.81 -3.26 8.46
CA LYS A 191 -31.10 -1.97 8.56
C LYS A 191 -30.08 -2.03 9.70
N LEU A 192 -28.81 -2.17 9.37
CA LEU A 192 -27.72 -2.32 10.34
C LEU A 192 -26.89 -1.05 10.54
N GLY A 193 -27.09 0.01 9.74
CA GLY A 193 -26.32 1.24 9.85
C GLY A 193 -24.82 0.99 9.71
N ILE A 194 -24.01 1.52 10.65
CA ILE A 194 -22.54 1.41 10.61
C ILE A 194 -22.02 -0.04 10.73
N GLN A 195 -22.78 -0.91 11.40
CA GLN A 195 -22.46 -2.35 11.45
C GLN A 195 -22.61 -2.98 10.07
N GLY A 196 -23.59 -2.50 9.28
CA GLY A 196 -23.79 -2.94 7.90
C GLY A 196 -22.59 -2.65 7.01
N ALA A 197 -21.99 -1.46 7.12
CA ALA A 197 -20.76 -1.11 6.40
C ALA A 197 -19.59 -2.03 6.78
N ALA A 198 -19.39 -2.28 8.09
CA ALA A 198 -18.35 -3.19 8.57
C ALA A 198 -18.55 -4.63 8.07
N LEU A 199 -19.80 -5.13 8.07
CA LEU A 199 -20.13 -6.47 7.56
C LEU A 199 -19.93 -6.56 6.06
N ALA A 200 -20.37 -5.56 5.28
CA ALA A 200 -20.16 -5.51 3.83
C ALA A 200 -18.68 -5.59 3.47
N THR A 201 -17.84 -4.83 4.20
CA THR A 201 -16.37 -4.90 4.05
C THR A 201 -15.84 -6.29 4.37
N GLY A 202 -16.26 -6.89 5.49
CA GLY A 202 -15.83 -8.23 5.89
C GLY A 202 -16.26 -9.32 4.90
N ILE A 203 -17.50 -9.25 4.38
CA ILE A 203 -18.01 -10.19 3.36
C ILE A 203 -17.27 -9.99 2.03
N GLY A 204 -16.98 -8.75 1.64
CA GLY A 204 -16.16 -8.44 0.46
C GLY A 204 -14.78 -9.10 0.55
N GLN A 205 -14.09 -8.94 1.67
CA GLN A 205 -12.78 -9.58 1.90
C GLN A 205 -12.89 -11.12 1.93
N SER A 206 -13.96 -11.65 2.50
CA SER A 206 -14.23 -13.10 2.48
C SER A 206 -14.44 -13.61 1.05
N SER A 207 -15.19 -12.86 0.22
CA SER A 207 -15.41 -13.20 -1.18
C SER A 207 -14.12 -13.22 -2.00
N THR A 208 -13.21 -12.27 -1.72
CA THR A 208 -11.86 -12.24 -2.29
C THR A 208 -11.10 -13.52 -1.92
N LEU A 209 -11.08 -13.90 -0.65
CA LEU A 209 -10.41 -15.13 -0.18
C LEU A 209 -11.05 -16.39 -0.80
N ILE A 210 -12.37 -16.45 -0.82
CA ILE A 210 -13.10 -17.60 -1.41
C ILE A 210 -12.72 -17.77 -2.88
N LEU A 211 -12.64 -16.69 -3.66
CA LEU A 211 -12.24 -16.78 -5.06
C LEU A 211 -10.80 -17.27 -5.21
N TYR A 212 -9.86 -16.79 -4.37
CA TYR A 212 -8.50 -17.33 -4.35
C TYR A 212 -8.49 -18.83 -4.05
N LEU A 213 -9.26 -19.29 -3.07
CA LEU A 213 -9.33 -20.72 -2.70
C LEU A 213 -9.93 -21.56 -3.83
N ILE A 214 -11.02 -21.10 -4.47
CA ILE A 214 -11.63 -21.77 -5.61
C ILE A 214 -10.62 -21.91 -6.75
N VAL A 215 -9.94 -20.83 -7.12
CA VAL A 215 -8.94 -20.86 -8.19
C VAL A 215 -7.75 -21.73 -7.80
N TYR A 216 -7.29 -21.68 -6.55
CA TYR A 216 -6.19 -22.51 -6.06
C TYR A 216 -6.49 -24.02 -6.18
N VAL A 217 -7.73 -24.42 -5.90
CA VAL A 217 -8.17 -25.82 -6.01
C VAL A 217 -8.40 -26.24 -7.47
N LEU A 218 -9.08 -25.40 -8.26
CA LEU A 218 -9.47 -25.75 -9.65
C LEU A 218 -8.33 -25.58 -10.65
N ARG A 219 -7.41 -24.66 -10.41
CA ARG A 219 -6.25 -24.37 -11.27
C ARG A 219 -4.97 -24.34 -10.43
N PRO A 220 -4.45 -25.53 -10.06
CA PRO A 220 -3.30 -25.62 -9.17
C PRO A 220 -2.11 -24.85 -9.73
N ILE A 221 -1.53 -24.01 -8.88
CA ILE A 221 -0.30 -23.27 -9.15
C ILE A 221 0.92 -24.11 -8.75
N HIS A 222 2.12 -23.71 -9.17
CA HIS A 222 3.34 -24.45 -8.85
C HIS A 222 3.70 -24.47 -7.37
N VAL A 223 3.18 -23.54 -6.59
CA VAL A 223 3.40 -23.45 -5.13
C VAL A 223 2.26 -24.16 -4.41
N LYS A 224 2.63 -25.12 -3.56
CA LYS A 224 1.68 -25.95 -2.81
C LYS A 224 1.74 -25.66 -1.32
N ILE A 225 0.58 -25.38 -0.74
CA ILE A 225 0.42 -25.28 0.72
C ILE A 225 0.27 -26.70 1.25
N ARG A 226 1.17 -27.12 2.14
CA ARG A 226 1.23 -28.49 2.68
C ARG A 226 1.23 -28.50 4.19
N LYS A 227 0.43 -29.35 4.80
CA LYS A 227 0.37 -29.53 6.26
C LYS A 227 1.73 -29.92 6.85
N ASP A 228 2.53 -30.69 6.13
CA ASP A 228 3.86 -31.14 6.56
C ASP A 228 4.86 -30.00 6.77
N TYR A 229 4.58 -28.81 6.21
CA TYR A 229 5.44 -27.62 6.29
C TYR A 229 4.96 -26.60 7.31
N LEU A 230 3.96 -26.91 8.14
CA LEU A 230 3.48 -26.02 9.21
C LEU A 230 4.52 -25.84 10.34
N LYS A 231 5.46 -26.80 10.50
CA LYS A 231 6.54 -26.65 11.47
C LYS A 231 7.43 -25.48 11.03
N LEU A 232 7.49 -24.44 11.87
CA LEU A 232 8.26 -23.23 11.59
C LEU A 232 9.76 -23.53 11.54
N GLU A 233 10.39 -23.15 10.45
CA GLU A 233 11.84 -23.21 10.26
C GLU A 233 12.44 -21.81 10.45
N ALA A 234 13.37 -21.66 11.40
CA ALA A 234 13.98 -20.36 11.74
C ALA A 234 14.55 -19.60 10.53
N VAL A 235 15.11 -20.32 9.57
CA VAL A 235 15.66 -19.71 8.35
C VAL A 235 14.58 -19.10 7.48
N CYS A 236 13.45 -19.78 7.31
CA CYS A 236 12.30 -19.28 6.55
C CYS A 236 11.68 -18.08 7.26
N VAL A 237 11.40 -18.23 8.55
CA VAL A 237 10.81 -17.18 9.40
C VAL A 237 11.67 -15.91 9.37
N LYS A 238 12.99 -16.04 9.57
CA LYS A 238 13.93 -14.91 9.53
C LYS A 238 13.88 -14.16 8.20
N ARG A 239 13.80 -14.88 7.08
CA ARG A 239 13.73 -14.26 5.73
C ARG A 239 12.41 -13.50 5.53
N LEU A 240 11.29 -14.08 5.96
CA LEU A 240 9.99 -13.43 5.86
C LEU A 240 9.95 -12.13 6.67
N TYR A 241 10.41 -12.16 7.92
CA TYR A 241 10.41 -10.97 8.78
C TYR A 241 11.47 -9.94 8.38
N ALA A 242 12.61 -10.36 7.83
CA ALA A 242 13.64 -9.43 7.35
C ALA A 242 13.17 -8.52 6.20
N ILE A 243 12.13 -8.94 5.48
CA ILE A 243 11.48 -8.13 4.44
C ILE A 243 10.17 -7.55 4.98
N GLY A 244 9.37 -8.37 5.66
CA GLY A 244 8.03 -8.02 6.09
C GLY A 244 7.98 -6.89 7.10
N ILE A 245 8.84 -6.89 8.13
CA ILE A 245 8.87 -5.81 9.13
C ILE A 245 9.24 -4.46 8.49
N PRO A 246 10.36 -4.35 7.73
CA PRO A 246 10.68 -3.11 7.05
C PRO A 246 9.58 -2.64 6.09
N ALA A 247 8.94 -3.54 5.35
CA ALA A 247 7.85 -3.20 4.43
C ALA A 247 6.61 -2.69 5.19
N THR A 248 6.26 -3.29 6.33
CA THR A 248 5.19 -2.80 7.21
C THR A 248 5.48 -1.39 7.72
N LEU A 249 6.71 -1.15 8.19
CA LEU A 249 7.11 0.17 8.67
C LEU A 249 7.08 1.21 7.54
N ASN A 250 7.50 0.84 6.32
CA ASN A 250 7.40 1.71 5.15
C ASN A 250 5.96 2.21 4.90
N MET A 251 4.97 1.37 5.13
CA MET A 251 3.55 1.73 4.95
C MET A 251 3.02 2.65 6.05
N ALA A 252 3.64 2.66 7.23
CA ALA A 252 3.25 3.52 8.34
C ALA A 252 3.88 4.92 8.27
N LEU A 253 5.06 5.06 7.66
CA LEU A 253 5.81 6.33 7.61
C LEU A 253 5.04 7.51 7.00
N PRO A 254 4.26 7.37 5.90
CA PRO A 254 3.49 8.47 5.34
C PRO A 254 2.47 9.05 6.33
N SER A 255 1.82 8.22 7.13
CA SER A 255 0.86 8.69 8.15
C SER A 255 1.55 9.53 9.23
N PHE A 256 2.74 9.11 9.66
CA PHE A 256 3.55 9.87 10.60
C PHE A 256 3.98 11.22 10.01
N LEU A 257 4.41 11.25 8.74
CA LEU A 257 4.76 12.47 8.04
C LEU A 257 3.57 13.44 7.98
N VAL A 258 2.38 12.95 7.56
CA VAL A 258 1.18 13.80 7.46
C VAL A 258 0.85 14.42 8.81
N SER A 259 0.93 13.66 9.90
CA SER A 259 0.66 14.16 11.25
C SER A 259 1.65 15.25 11.67
N ALA A 260 2.94 15.04 11.40
CA ALA A 260 3.98 16.03 11.70
C ALA A 260 3.82 17.33 10.88
N LEU A 261 3.54 17.22 9.58
CA LEU A 261 3.30 18.37 8.72
C LEU A 261 2.02 19.12 9.09
N ASN A 262 0.95 18.42 9.44
CA ASN A 262 -0.28 19.05 9.94
C ASN A 262 0.00 19.87 11.20
N ALA A 263 0.80 19.36 12.15
CA ALA A 263 1.17 20.10 13.35
C ALA A 263 1.95 21.39 13.03
N ILE A 264 2.87 21.34 12.04
CA ILE A 264 3.60 22.53 11.59
C ILE A 264 2.65 23.53 10.91
N LEU A 265 1.82 23.06 9.97
CA LEU A 265 0.94 23.92 9.16
C LEU A 265 -0.21 24.53 9.97
N ALA A 266 -0.77 23.80 10.95
CA ALA A 266 -1.79 24.29 11.85
C ALA A 266 -1.33 25.51 12.68
N SER A 267 -0.02 25.66 12.91
CA SER A 267 0.52 26.84 13.58
C SER A 267 0.46 28.13 12.73
N PHE A 268 0.22 28.01 11.42
CA PHE A 268 0.02 29.16 10.51
C PHE A 268 -1.47 29.42 10.27
N SER A 269 -2.19 28.45 9.70
CA SER A 269 -3.64 28.53 9.45
C SER A 269 -4.21 27.16 9.12
N GLN A 270 -5.51 26.95 9.41
CA GLN A 270 -6.26 25.76 8.96
C GLN A 270 -6.31 25.63 7.43
N THR A 271 -6.26 26.75 6.70
CA THR A 271 -6.17 26.77 5.23
C THR A 271 -5.06 25.87 4.72
N TYR A 272 -3.85 25.94 5.32
CA TYR A 272 -2.70 25.13 4.89
C TYR A 272 -2.83 23.64 5.24
N VAL A 273 -3.52 23.31 6.32
CA VAL A 273 -3.87 21.91 6.65
C VAL A 273 -4.80 21.32 5.59
N VAL A 274 -5.79 22.11 5.15
CA VAL A 274 -6.70 21.72 4.05
C VAL A 274 -5.92 21.54 2.74
N VAL A 275 -5.03 22.47 2.41
CA VAL A 275 -4.15 22.40 1.22
C VAL A 275 -3.32 21.10 1.23
N LEU A 276 -2.70 20.75 2.36
CA LEU A 276 -1.95 19.50 2.49
C LEU A 276 -2.86 18.27 2.29
N GLY A 277 -4.06 18.29 2.86
CA GLY A 277 -5.04 17.21 2.71
C GLY A 277 -5.46 17.01 1.25
N VAL A 278 -5.73 18.10 0.51
CA VAL A 278 -6.05 18.02 -0.93
C VAL A 278 -4.85 17.52 -1.74
N TYR A 279 -3.64 18.03 -1.44
CA TYR A 279 -2.42 17.55 -2.09
C TYR A 279 -2.26 16.03 -1.94
N TYR A 280 -2.43 15.47 -0.74
CA TYR A 280 -2.31 14.02 -0.55
C TYR A 280 -3.38 13.22 -1.30
N LYS A 281 -4.59 13.74 -1.44
CA LYS A 281 -5.63 13.10 -2.27
C LYS A 281 -5.21 13.07 -3.75
N LEU A 282 -4.71 14.17 -4.29
CA LEU A 282 -4.20 14.25 -5.66
C LEU A 282 -2.97 13.35 -5.86
N GLN A 283 -2.03 13.39 -4.94
CA GLN A 283 -0.84 12.54 -4.96
C GLN A 283 -1.20 11.05 -4.98
N THR A 284 -2.24 10.63 -4.25
CA THR A 284 -2.67 9.24 -4.20
C THR A 284 -2.96 8.71 -5.61
N PHE A 285 -3.67 9.43 -6.46
CA PHE A 285 -3.97 9.00 -7.83
C PHE A 285 -2.71 8.79 -8.67
N LEU A 286 -1.74 9.69 -8.56
CA LEU A 286 -0.47 9.59 -9.28
C LEU A 286 0.35 8.39 -8.79
N TYR A 287 0.49 8.25 -7.47
CA TYR A 287 1.28 7.18 -6.86
C TYR A 287 0.60 5.81 -6.94
N LEU A 288 -0.73 5.71 -7.09
CA LEU A 288 -1.41 4.44 -7.36
C LEU A 288 -0.83 3.76 -8.61
N THR A 289 -0.67 4.53 -9.69
CA THR A 289 -0.13 4.00 -10.94
C THR A 289 1.32 3.54 -10.77
N ALA A 290 2.17 4.36 -10.13
CA ALA A 290 3.56 3.99 -9.84
C ALA A 290 3.67 2.75 -8.94
N ASN A 291 2.86 2.66 -7.89
CA ASN A 291 2.82 1.52 -6.98
C ASN A 291 2.32 0.24 -7.67
N GLY A 292 1.34 0.35 -8.57
CA GLY A 292 0.91 -0.77 -9.41
C GLY A 292 2.03 -1.32 -10.30
N MET A 293 2.84 -0.42 -10.88
CA MET A 293 4.04 -0.79 -11.65
C MET A 293 5.06 -1.54 -10.77
N ILE A 294 5.30 -1.06 -9.56
CA ILE A 294 6.21 -1.70 -8.60
C ILE A 294 5.70 -3.08 -8.17
N GLN A 295 4.40 -3.22 -7.93
CA GLN A 295 3.82 -4.51 -7.58
C GLN A 295 4.00 -5.54 -8.71
N GLY A 296 3.86 -5.11 -9.97
CA GLY A 296 4.15 -5.96 -11.13
C GLY A 296 5.64 -6.29 -11.29
N MET A 297 6.53 -5.35 -10.98
CA MET A 297 7.98 -5.53 -11.04
C MET A 297 8.50 -6.55 -10.03
N ARG A 298 7.99 -6.53 -8.79
CA ARG A 298 8.53 -7.32 -7.66
C ARG A 298 8.72 -8.80 -7.98
N PRO A 299 7.71 -9.58 -8.39
CA PRO A 299 7.88 -11.01 -8.63
C PRO A 299 8.83 -11.31 -9.78
N ILE A 300 8.81 -10.51 -10.85
CA ILE A 300 9.72 -10.69 -11.99
C ILE A 300 11.17 -10.46 -11.54
N MET A 301 11.42 -9.41 -10.78
CA MET A 301 12.74 -9.07 -10.27
C MET A 301 13.23 -10.12 -9.28
N SER A 302 12.39 -10.53 -8.32
CA SER A 302 12.71 -11.57 -7.32
C SER A 302 13.04 -12.91 -7.98
N TYR A 303 12.24 -13.31 -8.98
CA TYR A 303 12.47 -14.55 -9.74
C TYR A 303 13.83 -14.51 -10.46
N ASN A 304 14.11 -13.44 -11.23
CA ASN A 304 15.36 -13.31 -11.97
C ASN A 304 16.58 -13.19 -11.04
N TYR A 305 16.40 -12.57 -9.87
CA TYR A 305 17.46 -12.54 -8.85
C TYR A 305 17.74 -13.94 -8.30
N GLY A 306 16.72 -14.72 -8.01
CA GLY A 306 16.84 -16.12 -7.60
C GLY A 306 17.50 -16.99 -8.69
N ALA A 307 17.21 -16.73 -9.95
CA ALA A 307 17.81 -17.39 -11.11
C ALA A 307 19.23 -16.93 -11.41
N LYS A 308 19.79 -15.97 -10.66
CA LYS A 308 21.12 -15.35 -10.87
C LYS A 308 21.26 -14.60 -12.21
N GLU A 309 20.16 -14.13 -12.78
CA GLU A 309 20.11 -13.35 -14.03
C GLU A 309 20.34 -11.85 -13.77
N SER A 310 21.52 -11.47 -13.29
CA SER A 310 21.83 -10.09 -12.85
C SER A 310 21.61 -9.03 -13.93
N ALA A 311 21.95 -9.34 -15.18
CA ALA A 311 21.72 -8.44 -16.32
C ALA A 311 20.23 -8.17 -16.53
N ARG A 312 19.39 -9.19 -16.36
CA ARG A 312 17.95 -9.09 -16.51
C ARG A 312 17.32 -8.33 -15.34
N VAL A 313 17.79 -8.56 -14.11
CA VAL A 313 17.39 -7.79 -12.90
C VAL A 313 17.64 -6.30 -13.12
N ARG A 314 18.84 -5.93 -13.61
CA ARG A 314 19.16 -4.54 -13.93
C ARG A 314 18.25 -3.95 -15.00
N LYS A 315 17.97 -4.70 -16.07
CA LYS A 315 17.09 -4.23 -17.15
C LYS A 315 15.64 -4.06 -16.71
N ILE A 316 15.13 -4.95 -15.84
CA ILE A 316 13.79 -4.83 -15.23
C ILE A 316 13.71 -3.53 -14.40
N TYR A 317 14.72 -3.25 -13.57
CA TYR A 317 14.79 -2.02 -12.79
C TYR A 317 14.74 -0.78 -13.69
N LEU A 318 15.64 -0.72 -14.70
CA LEU A 318 15.72 0.44 -15.59
C LEU A 318 14.42 0.67 -16.35
N MET A 319 13.80 -0.37 -16.91
CA MET A 319 12.53 -0.23 -17.62
C MET A 319 11.40 0.23 -16.68
N THR A 320 11.34 -0.31 -15.46
CA THR A 320 10.34 0.15 -14.47
C THR A 320 10.59 1.61 -14.11
N PHE A 321 11.85 1.99 -13.91
CA PHE A 321 12.24 3.36 -13.62
C PHE A 321 11.82 4.32 -14.75
N GLU A 322 12.12 3.99 -16.00
CA GLU A 322 11.74 4.81 -17.18
C GLU A 322 10.23 5.01 -17.27
N ILE A 323 9.44 3.95 -17.04
CA ILE A 323 7.97 4.04 -17.06
C ILE A 323 7.47 4.92 -15.90
N VAL A 324 8.00 4.73 -14.69
CA VAL A 324 7.59 5.51 -13.52
C VAL A 324 8.00 6.97 -13.67
N VAL A 325 9.17 7.28 -14.24
CA VAL A 325 9.57 8.64 -14.62
C VAL A 325 8.57 9.26 -15.59
N GLY A 326 8.14 8.52 -16.61
CA GLY A 326 7.10 8.98 -17.54
C GLY A 326 5.78 9.31 -16.83
N ILE A 327 5.33 8.45 -15.93
CA ILE A 327 4.12 8.67 -15.13
C ILE A 327 4.27 9.93 -14.26
N MET A 328 5.39 10.08 -13.56
CA MET A 328 5.66 11.24 -12.71
C MET A 328 5.83 12.54 -13.50
N ALA A 329 6.43 12.47 -14.71
CA ALA A 329 6.52 13.61 -15.60
C ALA A 329 5.13 14.09 -16.06
N VAL A 330 4.24 13.17 -16.44
CA VAL A 330 2.85 13.52 -16.76
C VAL A 330 2.16 14.17 -15.56
N GLY A 331 2.31 13.59 -14.36
CA GLY A 331 1.77 14.18 -13.13
C GLY A 331 2.34 15.57 -12.85
N THR A 332 3.62 15.77 -13.04
CA THR A 332 4.28 17.09 -12.89
C THR A 332 3.68 18.11 -13.86
N VAL A 333 3.53 17.75 -15.14
CA VAL A 333 2.95 18.65 -16.17
C VAL A 333 1.51 19.02 -15.80
N ILE A 334 0.69 18.05 -15.41
CA ILE A 334 -0.72 18.30 -15.00
C ILE A 334 -0.77 19.24 -13.80
N CYS A 335 0.02 18.98 -12.74
CA CYS A 335 0.06 19.82 -11.55
C CYS A 335 0.60 21.22 -11.85
N PHE A 336 1.51 21.37 -12.83
CA PHE A 336 2.09 22.66 -13.22
C PHE A 336 1.15 23.47 -14.10
N VAL A 337 0.45 22.83 -15.05
CA VAL A 337 -0.40 23.53 -16.04
C VAL A 337 -1.79 23.83 -15.47
N MET A 338 -2.34 22.95 -14.62
CA MET A 338 -3.75 23.01 -14.15
C MET A 338 -3.89 22.97 -12.62
N PRO A 339 -3.07 23.66 -11.81
CA PRO A 339 -3.10 23.50 -10.36
C PRO A 339 -4.40 24.00 -9.75
N GLN A 340 -4.95 25.13 -10.24
CA GLN A 340 -6.21 25.66 -9.76
C GLN A 340 -7.39 24.76 -10.08
N THR A 341 -7.43 24.16 -11.29
CA THR A 341 -8.47 23.19 -11.68
C THR A 341 -8.44 21.98 -10.79
N LEU A 342 -7.25 21.44 -10.49
CA LEU A 342 -7.07 20.31 -9.59
C LEU A 342 -7.56 20.64 -8.16
N MET A 343 -7.21 21.80 -7.65
CA MET A 343 -7.67 22.25 -6.32
C MET A 343 -9.18 22.50 -6.27
N SER A 344 -9.76 23.05 -7.33
CA SER A 344 -11.20 23.34 -7.41
C SER A 344 -12.10 22.10 -7.40
N MET A 345 -11.53 20.92 -7.67
CA MET A 345 -12.26 19.64 -7.51
C MET A 345 -12.57 19.31 -6.04
N PHE A 346 -11.90 19.96 -5.08
CA PHE A 346 -11.99 19.65 -3.66
C PHE A 346 -12.42 20.82 -2.78
N THR A 347 -12.30 22.04 -3.26
CA THR A 347 -12.67 23.26 -2.50
C THR A 347 -13.10 24.37 -3.42
N ASN A 348 -13.99 25.24 -2.91
CA ASN A 348 -14.41 26.48 -3.57
C ASN A 348 -13.90 27.73 -2.83
N ASN A 349 -13.12 27.55 -1.75
CA ASN A 349 -12.56 28.66 -0.98
C ASN A 349 -11.43 29.32 -1.79
N PRO A 350 -11.51 30.64 -2.13
CA PRO A 350 -10.53 31.31 -2.97
C PRO A 350 -9.12 31.32 -2.39
N GLU A 351 -8.98 31.46 -1.07
CA GLU A 351 -7.69 31.44 -0.38
C GLU A 351 -7.06 30.05 -0.49
N THR A 352 -7.82 28.98 -0.21
CA THR A 352 -7.35 27.59 -0.32
C THR A 352 -6.99 27.23 -1.76
N LEU A 353 -7.73 27.76 -2.76
CA LEU A 353 -7.40 27.56 -4.17
C LEU A 353 -6.05 28.21 -4.55
N THR A 354 -5.81 29.44 -4.10
CA THR A 354 -4.58 30.17 -4.41
C THR A 354 -3.38 29.52 -3.74
N GLU A 355 -3.46 29.28 -2.44
CA GLU A 355 -2.37 28.66 -1.66
C GLU A 355 -2.12 27.23 -2.09
N GLY A 356 -3.17 26.47 -2.45
CA GLY A 356 -3.05 25.13 -2.97
C GLY A 356 -2.39 25.07 -4.35
N ALA A 357 -2.66 26.04 -5.23
CA ALA A 357 -1.98 26.14 -6.53
C ALA A 357 -0.49 26.41 -6.35
N ILE A 358 -0.11 27.30 -5.43
CA ILE A 358 1.29 27.56 -5.09
C ILE A 358 1.96 26.31 -4.54
N ALA A 359 1.31 25.62 -3.60
CA ALA A 359 1.81 24.37 -3.01
C ALA A 359 2.07 23.31 -4.10
N LEU A 360 1.11 23.09 -5.01
CA LEU A 360 1.23 22.13 -6.10
C LEU A 360 2.40 22.46 -7.04
N HIS A 361 2.58 23.73 -7.42
CA HIS A 361 3.70 24.15 -8.26
C HIS A 361 5.05 23.87 -7.61
N ILE A 362 5.18 24.09 -6.29
CA ILE A 362 6.44 23.87 -5.57
C ILE A 362 6.71 22.37 -5.41
N ILE A 363 5.70 21.61 -4.97
CA ILE A 363 5.88 20.19 -4.63
C ILE A 363 6.09 19.33 -5.87
N CYS A 364 5.39 19.61 -6.99
CA CYS A 364 5.47 18.81 -8.20
C CYS A 364 6.88 18.78 -8.82
N ALA A 365 7.72 19.76 -8.53
CA ALA A 365 9.13 19.78 -8.93
C ALA A 365 9.91 18.55 -8.42
N GLY A 366 9.47 17.93 -7.32
CA GLY A 366 10.07 16.72 -6.76
C GLY A 366 9.57 15.41 -7.37
N PHE A 367 8.44 15.38 -8.10
CA PHE A 367 7.81 14.12 -8.53
C PHE A 367 8.72 13.25 -9.40
N ILE A 368 9.42 13.85 -10.37
CA ILE A 368 10.33 13.09 -11.25
C ILE A 368 11.47 12.48 -10.43
N ALA A 369 12.07 13.25 -9.49
CA ALA A 369 13.13 12.76 -8.62
C ALA A 369 12.64 11.63 -7.71
N SER A 370 11.38 11.67 -7.25
CA SER A 370 10.79 10.64 -6.41
C SER A 370 10.76 9.25 -7.06
N SER A 371 10.75 9.18 -8.40
CA SER A 371 10.80 7.92 -9.15
C SER A 371 11.99 7.06 -8.75
N VAL A 372 13.16 7.67 -8.48
CA VAL A 372 14.37 6.95 -8.09
C VAL A 372 14.18 6.26 -6.74
N SER A 373 13.72 7.00 -5.74
CA SER A 373 13.54 6.47 -4.38
C SER A 373 12.43 5.43 -4.31
N VAL A 374 11.30 5.67 -5.00
CA VAL A 374 10.13 4.80 -4.99
C VAL A 374 10.42 3.46 -5.70
N VAL A 375 11.02 3.50 -6.89
CA VAL A 375 11.39 2.28 -7.63
C VAL A 375 12.52 1.53 -6.92
N SER A 376 13.52 2.22 -6.35
CA SER A 376 14.60 1.58 -5.61
C SER A 376 14.11 0.90 -4.35
N ALA A 377 13.19 1.51 -3.59
CA ALA A 377 12.59 0.90 -2.41
C ALA A 377 11.88 -0.41 -2.77
N GLY A 378 11.04 -0.40 -3.81
CA GLY A 378 10.37 -1.60 -4.31
C GLY A 378 11.34 -2.68 -4.84
N ALA A 379 12.43 -2.26 -5.51
CA ALA A 379 13.47 -3.15 -5.98
C ALA A 379 14.21 -3.82 -4.81
N PHE A 380 14.55 -3.08 -3.75
CA PHE A 380 15.20 -3.65 -2.57
C PHE A 380 14.31 -4.66 -1.85
N GLU A 381 13.01 -4.41 -1.75
CA GLU A 381 12.05 -5.39 -1.22
C GLU A 381 12.06 -6.67 -2.07
N ALA A 382 12.01 -6.52 -3.40
CA ALA A 382 12.07 -7.64 -4.34
C ALA A 382 13.36 -8.47 -4.23
N LEU A 383 14.47 -7.84 -3.88
CA LEU A 383 15.78 -8.49 -3.72
C LEU A 383 16.03 -9.01 -2.31
N GLY A 384 15.04 -8.98 -1.44
CA GLY A 384 15.18 -9.42 -0.05
C GLY A 384 15.96 -8.46 0.85
N LYS A 385 16.15 -7.22 0.40
CA LYS A 385 16.90 -6.17 1.10
C LYS A 385 15.94 -5.17 1.76
N GLY A 386 15.04 -5.66 2.62
CA GLY A 386 13.98 -4.86 3.24
C GLY A 386 14.52 -3.69 4.07
N ILE A 387 15.63 -3.87 4.80
CA ILE A 387 16.24 -2.81 5.61
C ILE A 387 16.66 -1.62 4.74
N GLN A 388 17.24 -1.87 3.56
CA GLN A 388 17.64 -0.82 2.63
C GLN A 388 16.42 -0.06 2.08
N SER A 389 15.32 -0.76 1.78
CA SER A 389 14.05 -0.14 1.41
C SER A 389 13.54 0.77 2.52
N PHE A 390 13.52 0.28 3.76
CA PHE A 390 13.09 1.06 4.92
C PHE A 390 13.97 2.29 5.14
N LEU A 391 15.29 2.16 5.04
CA LEU A 391 16.20 3.28 5.22
C LEU A 391 15.94 4.42 4.22
N ILE A 392 15.65 4.10 2.95
CA ILE A 392 15.30 5.13 1.95
C ILE A 392 14.02 5.87 2.37
N SER A 393 12.99 5.13 2.75
CA SER A 393 11.71 5.72 3.15
C SER A 393 11.83 6.51 4.46
N PHE A 394 12.59 5.99 5.43
CA PHE A 394 12.83 6.66 6.71
C PHE A 394 13.62 7.95 6.53
N LEU A 395 14.68 7.93 5.72
CA LEU A 395 15.44 9.12 5.36
C LEU A 395 14.52 10.17 4.71
N ARG A 396 13.72 9.73 3.72
CA ARG A 396 12.80 10.61 3.01
C ARG A 396 11.81 11.29 3.95
N TYR A 397 11.03 10.52 4.67
CA TYR A 397 9.88 11.01 5.43
C TYR A 397 10.26 11.64 6.77
N VAL A 398 11.17 11.01 7.51
CA VAL A 398 11.46 11.39 8.89
C VAL A 398 12.72 12.27 9.00
N VAL A 399 13.80 11.86 8.35
CA VAL A 399 15.09 12.53 8.53
C VAL A 399 15.22 13.81 7.69
N VAL A 400 14.59 13.84 6.50
CA VAL A 400 14.75 15.00 5.60
C VAL A 400 13.49 15.87 5.55
N ILE A 401 12.30 15.32 5.21
CA ILE A 401 11.10 16.17 5.02
C ILE A 401 10.74 16.89 6.31
N ILE A 402 10.62 16.19 7.45
CA ILE A 402 10.13 16.79 8.69
C ILE A 402 11.09 17.88 9.20
N PRO A 403 12.41 17.65 9.35
CA PRO A 403 13.33 18.70 9.76
C PRO A 403 13.43 19.85 8.77
N ALA A 404 13.47 19.56 7.46
CA ALA A 404 13.49 20.60 6.43
C ALA A 404 12.21 21.46 6.47
N ALA A 405 11.03 20.84 6.59
CA ALA A 405 9.78 21.56 6.73
C ALA A 405 9.76 22.45 7.98
N PHE A 406 10.24 21.93 9.11
CA PHE A 406 10.33 22.71 10.35
C PHE A 406 11.28 23.89 10.22
N VAL A 407 12.50 23.70 9.71
CA VAL A 407 13.50 24.78 9.57
C VAL A 407 13.03 25.81 8.53
N LEU A 408 12.57 25.37 7.37
CA LEU A 408 12.12 26.25 6.29
C LEU A 408 10.84 27.00 6.66
N SER A 409 9.96 26.41 7.48
CA SER A 409 8.78 27.12 8.01
C SER A 409 9.16 28.33 8.87
N LYS A 410 10.30 28.29 9.58
CA LYS A 410 10.79 29.37 10.42
C LYS A 410 11.57 30.41 9.63
N THR A 411 12.21 30.07 8.53
CA THR A 411 13.08 30.95 7.74
C THR A 411 12.39 31.59 6.53
N VAL A 412 11.55 30.84 5.85
CA VAL A 412 10.86 31.22 4.60
C VAL A 412 9.36 31.40 4.81
N GLY A 413 8.84 30.98 5.97
CA GLY A 413 7.41 30.95 6.24
C GLY A 413 6.74 29.66 5.73
N VAL A 414 5.41 29.68 5.60
CA VAL A 414 4.61 28.48 5.29
C VAL A 414 4.99 27.84 3.95
N HIS A 415 5.37 28.63 2.95
CA HIS A 415 5.80 28.10 1.65
C HIS A 415 7.09 27.28 1.77
N GLY A 416 7.90 27.53 2.79
CA GLY A 416 9.08 26.73 3.10
C GLY A 416 8.74 25.25 3.35
N VAL A 417 7.57 24.96 3.90
CA VAL A 417 7.10 23.58 4.13
C VAL A 417 6.97 22.83 2.80
N TRP A 418 6.47 23.51 1.76
CA TRP A 418 6.33 22.89 0.43
C TRP A 418 7.68 22.62 -0.25
N HIS A 419 8.66 23.48 -0.02
CA HIS A 419 10.02 23.28 -0.52
C HIS A 419 10.70 22.05 0.10
N ALA A 420 10.36 21.65 1.31
CA ALA A 420 10.91 20.47 1.95
C ALA A 420 10.66 19.18 1.15
N PHE A 421 9.56 19.10 0.38
CA PHE A 421 9.22 17.94 -0.41
C PHE A 421 10.25 17.69 -1.52
N TRP A 422 10.46 18.64 -2.43
CA TRP A 422 11.38 18.44 -3.55
C TRP A 422 12.84 18.32 -3.11
N ILE A 423 13.23 19.01 -2.03
CA ILE A 423 14.57 18.87 -1.44
C ILE A 423 14.79 17.44 -0.96
N ALA A 424 13.82 16.88 -0.24
CA ALA A 424 13.91 15.50 0.22
C ALA A 424 13.94 14.51 -0.93
N GLU A 425 13.14 14.73 -1.99
CA GLU A 425 13.14 13.85 -3.15
C GLU A 425 14.50 13.81 -3.84
N ILE A 426 15.18 14.96 -4.00
CA ILE A 426 16.52 15.00 -4.60
C ILE A 426 17.54 14.30 -3.70
N ILE A 427 17.55 14.60 -2.40
CA ILE A 427 18.50 13.99 -1.46
C ILE A 427 18.33 12.46 -1.42
N THR A 428 17.10 12.01 -1.29
CA THR A 428 16.80 10.57 -1.22
C THR A 428 17.01 9.86 -2.54
N ALA A 429 16.77 10.52 -3.68
CA ALA A 429 17.09 9.98 -5.00
C ALA A 429 18.59 9.72 -5.16
N VAL A 430 19.45 10.65 -4.74
CA VAL A 430 20.91 10.49 -4.77
C VAL A 430 21.33 9.31 -3.89
N ILE A 431 20.82 9.24 -2.66
CA ILE A 431 21.15 8.15 -1.73
C ILE A 431 20.66 6.80 -2.26
N ALA A 432 19.42 6.74 -2.76
CA ALA A 432 18.85 5.52 -3.34
C ALA A 432 19.62 5.04 -4.57
N PHE A 433 20.07 5.96 -5.42
CA PHE A 433 20.90 5.64 -6.58
C PHE A 433 22.28 5.07 -6.16
N ILE A 434 22.94 5.68 -5.19
CA ILE A 434 24.22 5.21 -4.66
C ILE A 434 24.06 3.80 -4.06
N LEU A 435 23.05 3.57 -3.23
CA LEU A 435 22.75 2.28 -2.64
C LEU A 435 22.46 1.22 -3.71
N TYR A 436 21.68 1.56 -4.73
CA TYR A 436 21.38 0.65 -5.82
C TYR A 436 22.64 0.27 -6.59
N TYR A 437 23.48 1.25 -6.93
CA TYR A 437 24.74 1.00 -7.65
C TYR A 437 25.74 0.14 -6.86
N GLN A 438 25.84 0.36 -5.55
CA GLN A 438 26.71 -0.42 -4.67
C GLN A 438 26.26 -1.87 -4.53
N LEU A 439 24.95 -2.10 -4.46
CA LEU A 439 24.37 -3.40 -4.12
C LEU A 439 24.06 -4.28 -5.34
N ILE A 440 23.79 -3.68 -6.47
CA ILE A 440 23.35 -4.38 -7.69
C ILE A 440 24.31 -4.11 -8.85
N GLY A 441 24.82 -2.89 -8.98
CA GLY A 441 25.72 -2.52 -10.06
C GLY A 441 27.05 -3.25 -10.05
N LYS A 442 27.52 -3.70 -8.90
CA LYS A 442 28.76 -4.49 -8.74
C LYS A 442 28.56 -5.99 -8.99
N SER A 443 27.35 -6.51 -8.82
CA SER A 443 27.06 -7.95 -9.00
C SER A 443 27.13 -8.44 -10.45
N GLY A 444 27.24 -7.54 -11.42
CA GLY A 444 27.38 -7.87 -12.85
C GLY A 444 28.80 -7.85 -13.39
N LYS A 445 29.80 -7.71 -12.52
CA LYS A 445 31.23 -7.69 -12.93
C LYS A 445 32.03 -8.92 -12.49
N ASN A 446 31.39 -9.91 -11.86
CA ASN A 446 32.02 -11.20 -11.51
C ASN A 446 31.39 -12.34 -12.30
#